data_3ae98bc1f24ad455e139848c9fea64d3
#
_entry.id   3ae98bc1f24ad455e139848c9fea64d3
#
_cell.length_a   1.000
_cell.length_b   1.000
_cell.length_c   1.000
_cell.angle_alpha   90.00
_cell.angle_beta   90.00
_cell.angle_gamma   90.00
#
_symmetry.space_group_name_H-M   'P 1'
#
loop_
_entity.id
_entity.type
_entity.pdbx_description
1 polymer ?
#
loop_
_entity_poly.entity_id
_entity_poly.type
_entity_poly.pdbx_seq_one_letter_code
_entity_poly.pdbx_strand_id
1 'polypeptide(L)'
;MTTEQLYQIFESHPVVTTDSRDCPEGSIFFALKGASFNGNKFAAAALQQGCAFAVVDEPEYCAQGDERYILVDDVLRAFQLLARHHRRTLGTRIVGITGTNGKTTTKELMAAVLGEKYNVLYTLGNFNNDIGVPKTLLRLKPEHQVAVVEMGASHPGDIKTLVELVEPDLALITNVGMAHLQGFGSFEGVVKTKGELYDFMRQSKRGKVFVDANNPYLMGIVQGLDLVKYGTPASDGLFVGGKVVSAAPFLRFAWQREGGEWNEVQTHLVGAYNVLNMLAAISVGLYLGVSADEANRALANYVPSNNRSQLEETAHNKLIMDAYNANPTSMSVALNNLNDMEVPHKMAILGDMLELGAASAEAHQAIVEQLSRLSLDEVWLVGPEFARTRCAFRKFNDVDEVMAQLQNQCPEGRYILVKGSHGIRLDKLSQCL
;
A
#
# COMPACT_ATOMS: atom_id res chain seq x y z
N MET A 1 18.00 -26.58 12.43
CA MET A 1 17.58 -25.74 13.59
C MET A 1 16.06 -25.61 13.56
N THR A 2 15.37 -25.71 14.72
CA THR A 2 13.91 -25.48 14.79
C THR A 2 13.57 -24.00 14.87
N THR A 3 12.29 -23.64 14.61
CA THR A 3 11.83 -22.25 14.74
C THR A 3 11.97 -21.73 16.17
N GLU A 4 11.70 -22.57 17.18
CA GLU A 4 11.83 -22.23 18.60
C GLU A 4 13.28 -21.92 18.99
N GLN A 5 14.26 -22.70 18.48
CA GLN A 5 15.68 -22.45 18.71
C GLN A 5 16.14 -21.13 18.05
N LEU A 6 15.68 -20.88 16.82
CA LEU A 6 15.96 -19.61 16.13
C LEU A 6 15.30 -18.42 16.85
N TYR A 7 14.11 -18.62 17.43
CA TYR A 7 13.42 -17.61 18.21
C TYR A 7 14.19 -17.24 19.50
N GLN A 8 14.79 -18.19 20.21
CA GLN A 8 15.64 -17.91 21.38
C GLN A 8 16.86 -17.03 21.02
N ILE A 9 17.44 -17.25 19.84
CA ILE A 9 18.51 -16.37 19.34
C ILE A 9 17.96 -14.97 19.03
N PHE A 10 16.79 -14.91 18.40
CA PHE A 10 16.13 -13.64 18.06
C PHE A 10 15.76 -12.83 19.33
N GLU A 11 15.33 -13.46 20.42
CA GLU A 11 15.02 -12.76 21.69
C GLU A 11 16.25 -12.03 22.24
N SER A 12 17.45 -12.58 22.04
CA SER A 12 18.74 -11.96 22.44
C SER A 12 19.27 -10.97 21.40
N HIS A 13 18.85 -11.10 20.15
CA HIS A 13 19.28 -10.30 18.99
C HIS A 13 18.08 -9.83 18.17
N PRO A 14 17.22 -8.94 18.69
CA PRO A 14 15.89 -8.65 18.13
C PRO A 14 15.90 -7.76 16.88
N VAL A 15 17.06 -7.58 16.26
CA VAL A 15 17.22 -6.85 15.01
C VAL A 15 17.58 -7.81 13.89
N VAL A 16 16.83 -7.75 12.80
CA VAL A 16 17.06 -8.57 11.62
C VAL A 16 17.38 -7.72 10.41
N THR A 17 18.27 -8.20 9.56
CA THR A 17 18.52 -7.59 8.25
C THR A 17 18.53 -8.64 7.14
N THR A 18 18.16 -8.24 5.93
CA THR A 18 18.26 -9.02 4.70
C THR A 18 19.11 -8.31 3.66
N ASP A 19 19.74 -7.18 4.04
CA ASP A 19 20.62 -6.40 3.20
C ASP A 19 22.03 -6.41 3.80
N SER A 20 22.96 -7.05 3.10
CA SER A 20 24.36 -7.16 3.54
C SER A 20 25.13 -5.83 3.51
N ARG A 21 24.53 -4.75 3.01
CA ARG A 21 25.09 -3.39 3.02
C ARG A 21 24.63 -2.59 4.23
N ASP A 22 23.62 -3.06 4.93
CA ASP A 22 23.06 -2.49 6.15
C ASP A 22 22.99 -3.57 7.23
N CYS A 23 24.06 -3.70 7.99
CA CYS A 23 24.28 -4.72 9.03
C CYS A 23 24.38 -4.05 10.42
N PRO A 24 23.24 -3.72 11.06
CA PRO A 24 23.26 -3.18 12.43
C PRO A 24 24.03 -4.11 13.38
N GLU A 25 24.81 -3.52 14.30
CA GLU A 25 25.58 -4.27 15.29
C GLU A 25 24.70 -5.23 16.07
N GLY A 26 25.12 -6.47 16.17
CA GLY A 26 24.40 -7.53 16.89
C GLY A 26 23.14 -8.06 16.19
N SER A 27 22.87 -7.67 14.94
CA SER A 27 21.71 -8.16 14.18
C SER A 27 21.87 -9.60 13.67
N ILE A 28 20.76 -10.19 13.22
CA ILE A 28 20.74 -11.48 12.51
C ILE A 28 20.55 -11.19 11.02
N PHE A 29 21.52 -11.60 10.21
CA PHE A 29 21.43 -11.52 8.76
C PHE A 29 20.72 -12.76 8.19
N PHE A 30 19.67 -12.55 7.39
CA PHE A 30 18.98 -13.61 6.64
C PHE A 30 19.42 -13.57 5.18
N ALA A 31 20.17 -14.58 4.76
CA ALA A 31 20.79 -14.70 3.44
C ALA A 31 19.80 -15.10 2.34
N LEU A 32 18.80 -14.25 2.08
CA LEU A 32 17.74 -14.52 1.10
C LEU A 32 18.32 -14.68 -0.31
N LYS A 33 17.66 -15.53 -1.10
CA LYS A 33 17.91 -15.69 -2.54
C LYS A 33 16.87 -14.96 -3.37
N GLY A 34 17.31 -14.29 -4.43
CA GLY A 34 16.44 -13.66 -5.42
C GLY A 34 16.71 -14.26 -6.81
N ALA A 35 15.95 -13.84 -7.81
CA ALA A 35 16.07 -14.36 -9.18
C ALA A 35 17.48 -14.12 -9.79
N SER A 36 18.18 -13.07 -9.37
CA SER A 36 19.49 -12.67 -9.93
C SER A 36 20.63 -12.65 -8.91
N PHE A 37 20.38 -12.98 -7.64
CA PHE A 37 21.40 -12.97 -6.59
C PHE A 37 21.22 -14.10 -5.58
N ASN A 38 22.34 -14.48 -4.92
CA ASN A 38 22.36 -15.46 -3.84
C ASN A 38 22.91 -14.79 -2.58
N GLY A 39 22.05 -14.57 -1.57
CA GLY A 39 22.38 -13.93 -0.30
C GLY A 39 23.42 -14.70 0.51
N ASN A 40 23.51 -16.04 0.36
CA ASN A 40 24.49 -16.87 1.07
C ASN A 40 25.93 -16.40 0.86
N LYS A 41 26.24 -15.88 -0.34
CA LYS A 41 27.58 -15.34 -0.69
C LYS A 41 28.00 -14.16 0.18
N PHE A 42 27.06 -13.49 0.83
CA PHE A 42 27.30 -12.29 1.64
C PHE A 42 27.31 -12.58 3.14
N ALA A 43 27.08 -13.83 3.57
CA ALA A 43 26.99 -14.18 4.98
C ALA A 43 28.27 -13.83 5.76
N ALA A 44 29.45 -14.17 5.21
CA ALA A 44 30.73 -13.82 5.83
C ALA A 44 30.93 -12.30 5.95
N ALA A 45 30.57 -11.53 4.92
CA ALA A 45 30.68 -10.08 4.94
C ALA A 45 29.74 -9.45 5.97
N ALA A 46 28.51 -9.95 6.08
CA ALA A 46 27.54 -9.48 7.07
C ALA A 46 28.04 -9.70 8.51
N LEU A 47 28.62 -10.86 8.80
CA LEU A 47 29.23 -11.14 10.10
C LEU A 47 30.45 -10.24 10.40
N GLN A 48 31.24 -9.90 9.37
CA GLN A 48 32.37 -8.98 9.51
C GLN A 48 31.93 -7.53 9.75
N GLN A 49 30.74 -7.15 9.25
CA GLN A 49 30.16 -5.81 9.39
C GLN A 49 29.39 -5.60 10.70
N GLY A 50 29.26 -6.63 11.55
CA GLY A 50 28.66 -6.47 12.87
C GLY A 50 27.43 -7.34 13.13
N CYS A 51 26.92 -8.11 12.16
CA CYS A 51 25.87 -9.08 12.44
C CYS A 51 26.39 -10.15 13.44
N ALA A 52 25.57 -10.47 14.45
CA ALA A 52 25.89 -11.53 15.42
C ALA A 52 25.76 -12.92 14.79
N PHE A 53 24.77 -13.11 13.92
CA PHE A 53 24.50 -14.38 13.27
C PHE A 53 24.15 -14.18 11.80
N ALA A 54 24.38 -15.23 10.99
CA ALA A 54 23.96 -15.31 9.60
C ALA A 54 23.16 -16.62 9.37
N VAL A 55 21.90 -16.47 8.97
CA VAL A 55 21.04 -17.61 8.60
C VAL A 55 21.25 -17.89 7.11
N VAL A 56 21.67 -19.11 6.79
CA VAL A 56 22.05 -19.57 5.44
C VAL A 56 21.37 -20.91 5.13
N ASP A 57 21.19 -21.25 3.84
CA ASP A 57 20.64 -22.53 3.37
C ASP A 57 21.57 -23.30 2.43
N GLU A 58 22.83 -22.83 2.29
CA GLU A 58 23.85 -23.48 1.48
C GLU A 58 25.10 -23.75 2.35
N PRO A 59 25.40 -25.03 2.69
CA PRO A 59 26.45 -25.38 3.63
C PRO A 59 27.86 -24.89 3.24
N GLU A 60 28.15 -24.76 1.93
CA GLU A 60 29.42 -24.29 1.40
C GLU A 60 29.78 -22.85 1.80
N TYR A 61 28.79 -22.05 2.22
CA TYR A 61 29.03 -20.68 2.71
C TYR A 61 29.20 -20.59 4.23
N CYS A 62 29.09 -21.71 4.94
CA CYS A 62 29.35 -21.77 6.37
C CYS A 62 30.90 -21.92 6.60
N ALA A 63 31.48 -21.03 7.41
CA ALA A 63 32.85 -21.24 7.87
C ALA A 63 32.89 -22.41 8.86
N GLN A 64 33.77 -23.35 8.64
CA GLN A 64 33.88 -24.56 9.46
C GLN A 64 34.21 -24.20 10.92
N GLY A 65 33.36 -24.64 11.86
CA GLY A 65 33.53 -24.40 13.29
C GLY A 65 33.13 -23.02 13.78
N ASP A 66 32.53 -22.20 12.94
CA ASP A 66 31.97 -20.89 13.33
C ASP A 66 30.48 -21.02 13.64
N GLU A 67 30.10 -21.00 14.93
CA GLU A 67 28.75 -21.15 15.43
C GLU A 67 27.82 -19.97 15.10
N ARG A 68 28.36 -18.88 14.53
CA ARG A 68 27.54 -17.74 14.09
C ARG A 68 26.76 -18.03 12.82
N TYR A 69 27.11 -19.08 12.09
CA TYR A 69 26.34 -19.53 10.93
C TYR A 69 25.22 -20.46 11.37
N ILE A 70 24.00 -20.10 11.00
CA ILE A 70 22.79 -20.87 11.29
C ILE A 70 22.31 -21.50 9.98
N LEU A 71 22.59 -22.81 9.82
CA LEU A 71 22.14 -23.55 8.64
C LEU A 71 20.68 -23.97 8.79
N VAL A 72 19.88 -23.65 7.78
CA VAL A 72 18.45 -24.02 7.66
C VAL A 72 18.19 -24.64 6.27
N ASP A 73 17.03 -25.26 6.07
CA ASP A 73 16.66 -25.86 4.79
C ASP A 73 16.27 -24.79 3.74
N ASP A 74 15.67 -23.68 4.17
CA ASP A 74 15.21 -22.58 3.34
C ASP A 74 15.20 -21.30 4.20
N VAL A 75 16.00 -20.30 3.82
CA VAL A 75 16.16 -19.04 4.57
C VAL A 75 14.87 -18.23 4.58
N LEU A 76 14.16 -18.14 3.45
CA LEU A 76 12.91 -17.37 3.38
C LEU A 76 11.84 -18.01 4.28
N ARG A 77 11.71 -19.33 4.21
CA ARG A 77 10.77 -20.05 5.05
C ARG A 77 11.10 -19.93 6.54
N ALA A 78 12.37 -20.03 6.92
CA ALA A 78 12.83 -19.83 8.30
C ALA A 78 12.51 -18.43 8.80
N PHE A 79 12.73 -17.41 7.97
CA PHE A 79 12.41 -16.01 8.26
C PHE A 79 10.89 -15.79 8.48
N GLN A 80 10.08 -16.36 7.62
CA GLN A 80 8.62 -16.31 7.70
C GLN A 80 8.09 -17.01 8.96
N LEU A 81 8.60 -18.21 9.25
CA LEU A 81 8.19 -18.97 10.44
C LEU A 81 8.63 -18.28 11.74
N LEU A 82 9.81 -17.66 11.77
CA LEU A 82 10.28 -16.85 12.90
C LEU A 82 9.31 -15.68 13.15
N ALA A 83 8.94 -14.95 12.10
CA ALA A 83 8.01 -13.83 12.20
C ALA A 83 6.62 -14.25 12.69
N ARG A 84 6.10 -15.37 12.18
CA ARG A 84 4.84 -15.95 12.65
C ARG A 84 4.92 -16.39 14.10
N HIS A 85 6.02 -17.01 14.52
CA HIS A 85 6.23 -17.42 15.91
C HIS A 85 6.25 -16.19 16.82
N HIS A 86 7.02 -15.17 16.48
CA HIS A 86 7.11 -13.91 17.22
C HIS A 86 5.73 -13.23 17.38
N ARG A 87 4.96 -13.09 16.29
CA ARG A 87 3.60 -12.57 16.30
C ARG A 87 2.69 -13.33 17.29
N ARG A 88 2.78 -14.67 17.28
CA ARG A 88 1.98 -15.52 18.16
C ARG A 88 2.37 -15.39 19.64
N THR A 89 3.67 -15.28 19.91
CA THR A 89 4.19 -15.12 21.28
C THR A 89 3.73 -13.80 21.90
N LEU A 90 3.72 -12.71 21.15
CA LEU A 90 3.28 -11.40 21.65
C LEU A 90 1.76 -11.27 21.73
N GLY A 91 1.01 -11.96 20.87
CA GLY A 91 -0.46 -11.92 20.88
C GLY A 91 -1.07 -10.55 20.54
N THR A 92 -0.28 -9.61 19.97
CA THR A 92 -0.74 -8.30 19.54
C THR A 92 -1.93 -8.41 18.58
N ARG A 93 -2.98 -7.61 18.79
CA ARG A 93 -4.14 -7.58 17.89
C ARG A 93 -3.76 -7.03 16.53
N ILE A 94 -4.07 -7.75 15.46
CA ILE A 94 -3.67 -7.37 14.10
C ILE A 94 -4.87 -7.06 13.22
N VAL A 95 -4.82 -5.92 12.53
CA VAL A 95 -5.68 -5.56 11.40
C VAL A 95 -4.94 -5.88 10.11
N GLY A 96 -5.40 -6.85 9.34
CA GLY A 96 -4.85 -7.22 8.04
C GLY A 96 -5.54 -6.45 6.91
N ILE A 97 -4.78 -5.80 6.05
CA ILE A 97 -5.30 -5.00 4.94
C ILE A 97 -4.75 -5.51 3.61
N THR A 98 -5.64 -5.76 2.66
CA THR A 98 -5.28 -5.94 1.24
C THR A 98 -6.23 -5.15 0.33
N GLY A 99 -6.08 -5.29 -0.97
CA GLY A 99 -6.90 -4.65 -1.99
C GLY A 99 -6.09 -4.25 -3.21
N THR A 100 -6.74 -3.71 -4.22
CA THR A 100 -6.08 -3.22 -5.43
C THR A 100 -5.49 -1.84 -5.18
N ASN A 101 -6.33 -0.86 -4.87
CA ASN A 101 -5.96 0.54 -4.66
C ASN A 101 -6.24 0.96 -3.21
N GLY A 102 -5.56 2.00 -2.74
CA GLY A 102 -5.84 2.62 -1.43
C GLY A 102 -5.30 1.87 -0.21
N LYS A 103 -4.65 0.71 -0.34
CA LYS A 103 -4.10 -0.08 0.78
C LYS A 103 -3.22 0.77 1.71
N THR A 104 -2.17 1.37 1.16
CA THR A 104 -1.20 2.15 1.94
C THR A 104 -1.84 3.39 2.56
N THR A 105 -2.68 4.10 1.80
CA THR A 105 -3.41 5.26 2.34
C THR A 105 -4.34 4.84 3.49
N THR A 106 -5.13 3.77 3.32
CA THR A 106 -6.01 3.25 4.37
C THR A 106 -5.22 2.79 5.59
N LYS A 107 -4.09 2.10 5.39
CA LYS A 107 -3.18 1.68 6.48
C LYS A 107 -2.67 2.87 7.29
N GLU A 108 -2.22 3.92 6.63
CA GLU A 108 -1.69 5.11 7.31
C GLU A 108 -2.78 5.91 8.03
N LEU A 109 -3.94 6.10 7.39
CA LEU A 109 -5.10 6.71 8.05
C LEU A 109 -5.56 5.90 9.26
N MET A 110 -5.59 4.57 9.12
CA MET A 110 -5.95 3.68 10.22
C MET A 110 -4.92 3.73 11.36
N ALA A 111 -3.62 3.77 11.02
CA ALA A 111 -2.56 3.93 12.00
C ALA A 111 -2.66 5.29 12.74
N ALA A 112 -3.00 6.37 12.02
CA ALA A 112 -3.23 7.68 12.63
C ALA A 112 -4.43 7.66 13.58
N VAL A 113 -5.57 7.13 13.15
CA VAL A 113 -6.79 7.03 13.98
C VAL A 113 -6.57 6.17 15.21
N LEU A 114 -5.97 4.99 15.05
CA LEU A 114 -5.68 4.09 16.17
C LEU A 114 -4.61 4.67 17.11
N GLY A 115 -3.66 5.44 16.57
CA GLY A 115 -2.57 6.09 17.32
C GLY A 115 -3.04 7.12 18.34
N GLU A 116 -4.28 7.64 18.21
CA GLU A 116 -4.87 8.52 19.22
C GLU A 116 -5.12 7.82 20.57
N LYS A 117 -5.22 6.48 20.54
CA LYS A 117 -5.55 5.69 21.72
C LYS A 117 -4.55 4.58 22.04
N TYR A 118 -3.86 4.06 21.05
CA TYR A 118 -3.03 2.86 21.17
C TYR A 118 -1.59 3.12 20.73
N ASN A 119 -0.65 2.33 21.25
CA ASN A 119 0.67 2.19 20.65
C ASN A 119 0.55 1.25 19.44
N VAL A 120 0.70 1.82 18.24
CA VAL A 120 0.39 1.14 16.97
C VAL A 120 1.67 0.82 16.20
N LEU A 121 1.87 -0.46 15.84
CA LEU A 121 2.79 -0.83 14.79
C LEU A 121 2.06 -0.83 13.44
N TYR A 122 2.70 -0.40 12.36
CA TYR A 122 2.16 -0.55 11.01
C TYR A 122 3.25 -0.83 9.98
N THR A 123 2.84 -1.40 8.84
CA THR A 123 3.73 -1.65 7.71
C THR A 123 4.34 -0.35 7.20
N LEU A 124 5.67 -0.26 7.17
CA LEU A 124 6.40 0.88 6.61
C LEU A 124 6.55 0.73 5.08
N GLY A 125 6.50 1.86 4.38
CA GLY A 125 6.69 1.89 2.94
C GLY A 125 5.81 0.87 2.21
N ASN A 126 6.44 0.03 1.41
CA ASN A 126 5.83 -1.04 0.61
C ASN A 126 6.19 -2.46 1.10
N PHE A 127 6.54 -2.63 2.39
CA PHE A 127 6.89 -3.93 2.97
C PHE A 127 5.67 -4.84 3.13
N ASN A 128 4.99 -5.13 2.03
CA ASN A 128 3.72 -5.85 1.96
C ASN A 128 3.78 -7.20 1.22
N ASN A 129 4.99 -7.66 0.88
CA ASN A 129 5.24 -8.95 0.21
C ASN A 129 5.76 -10.02 1.20
N ASP A 130 6.16 -11.17 0.69
CA ASP A 130 6.66 -12.35 1.40
C ASP A 130 7.95 -12.13 2.22
N ILE A 131 8.66 -11.04 2.00
CA ILE A 131 9.82 -10.57 2.78
C ILE A 131 9.42 -9.40 3.69
N GLY A 132 8.65 -8.45 3.17
CA GLY A 132 8.28 -7.23 3.87
C GLY A 132 7.31 -7.45 5.05
N VAL A 133 6.36 -8.38 4.88
CA VAL A 133 5.44 -8.75 5.97
C VAL A 133 6.18 -9.37 7.15
N PRO A 134 7.06 -10.36 6.98
CA PRO A 134 7.92 -10.85 8.06
C PRO A 134 8.74 -9.74 8.73
N LYS A 135 9.36 -8.83 7.95
CA LYS A 135 10.08 -7.67 8.52
C LYS A 135 9.17 -6.81 9.40
N THR A 136 7.93 -6.60 8.98
CA THR A 136 6.94 -5.84 9.77
C THR A 136 6.61 -6.56 11.06
N LEU A 137 6.33 -7.87 11.03
CA LEU A 137 5.97 -8.66 12.20
C LEU A 137 7.12 -8.76 13.22
N LEU A 138 8.38 -8.90 12.77
CA LEU A 138 9.55 -8.97 13.64
C LEU A 138 9.89 -7.63 14.33
N ARG A 139 9.23 -6.54 13.94
CA ARG A 139 9.30 -5.24 14.64
C ARG A 139 8.28 -5.13 15.77
N LEU A 140 7.38 -6.10 15.93
CA LEU A 140 6.47 -6.11 17.07
C LEU A 140 7.26 -6.13 18.39
N LYS A 141 6.71 -5.46 19.38
CA LYS A 141 7.25 -5.40 20.73
C LYS A 141 6.08 -5.53 21.72
N PRO A 142 6.34 -5.91 22.99
CA PRO A 142 5.30 -6.05 24.00
C PRO A 142 4.43 -4.81 24.24
N GLU A 143 4.98 -3.62 24.01
CA GLU A 143 4.26 -2.35 24.14
C GLU A 143 3.27 -2.07 23.01
N HIS A 144 3.38 -2.73 21.84
CA HIS A 144 2.43 -2.55 20.75
C HIS A 144 1.09 -3.23 21.04
N GLN A 145 0.03 -2.44 21.13
CA GLN A 145 -1.32 -2.92 21.47
C GLN A 145 -2.12 -3.34 20.23
N VAL A 146 -1.85 -2.70 19.10
CA VAL A 146 -2.48 -2.98 17.81
C VAL A 146 -1.41 -2.91 16.71
N ALA A 147 -1.55 -3.77 15.70
CA ALA A 147 -0.73 -3.67 14.50
C ALA A 147 -1.61 -3.58 13.24
N VAL A 148 -1.21 -2.76 12.26
CA VAL A 148 -1.87 -2.65 10.96
C VAL A 148 -0.92 -3.18 9.89
N VAL A 149 -1.24 -4.36 9.34
CA VAL A 149 -0.35 -5.07 8.42
C VAL A 149 -0.93 -5.08 7.00
N GLU A 150 -0.23 -4.42 6.10
CA GLU A 150 -0.56 -4.38 4.68
C GLU A 150 -0.05 -5.65 3.99
N MET A 151 -0.90 -6.31 3.19
CA MET A 151 -0.60 -7.49 2.40
C MET A 151 -0.82 -7.21 0.91
N GLY A 152 0.26 -7.21 0.14
CA GLY A 152 0.28 -7.06 -1.32
C GLY A 152 0.16 -8.40 -2.03
N ALA A 153 -0.28 -8.37 -3.28
CA ALA A 153 -0.25 -9.55 -4.14
C ALA A 153 -0.14 -9.15 -5.60
N SER A 154 0.56 -9.94 -6.36
CA SER A 154 0.71 -9.88 -7.81
C SER A 154 0.33 -11.20 -8.50
N HIS A 155 0.25 -12.32 -7.76
CA HIS A 155 -0.10 -13.66 -8.25
C HIS A 155 -1.13 -14.35 -7.35
N PRO A 156 -1.89 -15.32 -7.87
CA PRO A 156 -2.74 -16.19 -7.05
C PRO A 156 -1.94 -16.92 -5.96
N GLY A 157 -2.49 -16.98 -4.75
CA GLY A 157 -1.85 -17.59 -3.59
C GLY A 157 -0.98 -16.66 -2.76
N ASP A 158 -0.65 -15.44 -3.24
CA ASP A 158 0.18 -14.50 -2.50
C ASP A 158 -0.51 -14.08 -1.19
N ILE A 159 -1.79 -13.70 -1.25
CA ILE A 159 -2.53 -13.31 -0.02
C ILE A 159 -2.68 -14.48 0.92
N LYS A 160 -2.91 -15.70 0.41
CA LYS A 160 -2.97 -16.91 1.23
C LYS A 160 -1.67 -17.11 2.02
N THR A 161 -0.52 -16.98 1.36
CA THR A 161 0.79 -17.09 2.02
C THR A 161 0.96 -16.02 3.10
N LEU A 162 0.62 -14.77 2.80
CA LEU A 162 0.81 -13.67 3.74
C LEU A 162 -0.16 -13.73 4.91
N VAL A 163 -1.43 -14.06 4.69
CA VAL A 163 -2.43 -14.11 5.76
C VAL A 163 -2.16 -15.25 6.75
N GLU A 164 -1.55 -16.35 6.29
CA GLU A 164 -1.10 -17.44 7.18
C GLU A 164 0.09 -17.04 8.07
N LEU A 165 0.86 -16.00 7.70
CA LEU A 165 1.91 -15.43 8.54
C LEU A 165 1.36 -14.37 9.50
N VAL A 166 0.48 -13.51 9.00
CA VAL A 166 -0.11 -12.38 9.74
C VAL A 166 -1.13 -12.87 10.76
N GLU A 167 -1.95 -13.84 10.41
CA GLU A 167 -3.07 -14.35 11.22
C GLU A 167 -3.92 -13.20 11.81
N PRO A 168 -4.53 -12.34 10.98
CA PRO A 168 -5.19 -11.14 11.44
C PRO A 168 -6.43 -11.45 12.29
N ASP A 169 -6.69 -10.59 13.29
CA ASP A 169 -7.91 -10.60 14.10
C ASP A 169 -9.04 -9.81 13.46
N LEU A 170 -8.69 -8.78 12.68
CA LEU A 170 -9.58 -7.93 11.90
C LEU A 170 -9.08 -7.86 10.47
N ALA A 171 -9.98 -7.83 9.51
CA ALA A 171 -9.61 -7.86 8.08
C ALA A 171 -10.35 -6.81 7.26
N LEU A 172 -9.65 -6.27 6.25
CA LEU A 172 -10.18 -5.31 5.30
C LEU A 172 -9.64 -5.58 3.90
N ILE A 173 -10.53 -5.62 2.90
CA ILE A 173 -10.17 -5.46 1.49
C ILE A 173 -10.66 -4.08 1.06
N THR A 174 -9.73 -3.17 0.68
CA THR A 174 -10.10 -1.80 0.32
C THR A 174 -11.00 -1.75 -0.91
N ASN A 175 -10.59 -2.41 -1.95
CA ASN A 175 -11.35 -2.60 -3.19
C ASN A 175 -10.71 -3.68 -4.07
N VAL A 176 -11.40 -4.02 -5.16
CA VAL A 176 -10.88 -4.83 -6.26
C VAL A 176 -10.97 -4.03 -7.56
N GLY A 177 -9.94 -4.11 -8.39
CA GLY A 177 -9.84 -3.34 -9.64
C GLY A 177 -8.82 -3.96 -10.58
N MET A 178 -8.74 -3.47 -11.81
CA MET A 178 -7.81 -3.98 -12.83
C MET A 178 -6.38 -3.53 -12.52
N ALA A 179 -5.61 -4.40 -11.89
CA ALA A 179 -4.18 -4.21 -11.61
C ALA A 179 -3.45 -5.56 -11.64
N HIS A 180 -2.15 -5.55 -11.94
CA HIS A 180 -1.29 -6.74 -12.02
C HIS A 180 -1.90 -7.86 -12.89
N LEU A 181 -2.59 -7.49 -13.98
CA LEU A 181 -3.29 -8.45 -14.84
C LEU A 181 -2.37 -9.48 -15.46
N GLN A 182 -1.11 -9.14 -15.65
CA GLN A 182 -0.08 -10.09 -16.10
C GLN A 182 0.06 -11.27 -15.13
N GLY A 183 0.01 -11.04 -13.82
CA GLY A 183 0.15 -12.09 -12.81
C GLY A 183 -1.18 -12.78 -12.48
N PHE A 184 -2.28 -12.02 -12.40
CA PHE A 184 -3.60 -12.57 -12.02
C PHE A 184 -4.38 -13.19 -13.21
N GLY A 185 -3.99 -12.89 -14.44
CA GLY A 185 -4.63 -13.36 -15.66
C GLY A 185 -5.96 -12.67 -16.01
N SER A 186 -6.81 -12.32 -15.03
CA SER A 186 -8.11 -11.68 -15.26
C SER A 186 -8.55 -10.86 -14.03
N PHE A 187 -9.63 -10.08 -14.19
CA PHE A 187 -10.26 -9.37 -13.06
C PHE A 187 -10.82 -10.35 -12.01
N GLU A 188 -11.40 -11.48 -12.44
CA GLU A 188 -11.85 -12.54 -11.55
C GLU A 188 -10.70 -13.13 -10.75
N GLY A 189 -9.52 -13.26 -11.38
CA GLY A 189 -8.27 -13.65 -10.70
C GLY A 189 -7.89 -12.68 -9.60
N VAL A 190 -8.04 -11.36 -9.82
CA VAL A 190 -7.84 -10.34 -8.77
C VAL A 190 -8.82 -10.53 -7.62
N VAL A 191 -10.13 -10.67 -7.92
CA VAL A 191 -11.18 -10.85 -6.90
C VAL A 191 -10.91 -12.11 -6.07
N LYS A 192 -10.59 -13.23 -6.73
CA LYS A 192 -10.28 -14.49 -6.06
C LYS A 192 -9.07 -14.38 -5.15
N THR A 193 -7.97 -13.80 -5.64
CA THR A 193 -6.74 -13.70 -4.85
C THR A 193 -6.92 -12.76 -3.65
N LYS A 194 -7.57 -11.59 -3.82
CA LYS A 194 -7.86 -10.73 -2.67
C LYS A 194 -8.83 -11.40 -1.69
N GLY A 195 -9.77 -12.19 -2.20
CA GLY A 195 -10.72 -13.00 -1.43
C GLY A 195 -10.06 -14.08 -0.54
N GLU A 196 -8.81 -14.49 -0.79
CA GLU A 196 -8.05 -15.40 0.07
C GLU A 196 -7.94 -14.88 1.53
N LEU A 197 -7.95 -13.54 1.73
CA LEU A 197 -8.07 -12.95 3.07
C LEU A 197 -9.39 -13.31 3.74
N TYR A 198 -10.51 -13.23 3.01
CA TYR A 198 -11.83 -13.59 3.51
C TYR A 198 -11.96 -15.09 3.74
N ASP A 199 -11.32 -15.91 2.89
CA ASP A 199 -11.28 -17.38 3.09
C ASP A 199 -10.57 -17.74 4.40
N PHE A 200 -9.45 -17.08 4.71
CA PHE A 200 -8.77 -17.26 5.99
C PHE A 200 -9.66 -16.86 7.18
N MET A 201 -10.32 -15.70 7.12
CA MET A 201 -11.21 -15.23 8.20
C MET A 201 -12.38 -16.19 8.41
N ARG A 202 -12.93 -16.75 7.34
CA ARG A 202 -14.01 -17.74 7.38
C ARG A 202 -13.57 -19.06 8.03
N GLN A 203 -12.38 -19.53 7.68
CA GLN A 203 -11.82 -20.78 8.20
C GLN A 203 -11.40 -20.63 9.68
N SER A 204 -10.76 -19.53 10.03
CA SER A 204 -10.27 -19.28 11.38
C SER A 204 -11.40 -18.96 12.36
N LYS A 205 -12.57 -18.53 11.87
CA LYS A 205 -13.70 -18.02 12.66
C LYS A 205 -13.29 -16.91 13.66
N ARG A 206 -12.25 -16.16 13.30
CA ARG A 206 -11.71 -15.07 14.14
C ARG A 206 -12.24 -13.74 13.66
N GLY A 207 -12.57 -12.89 14.63
CA GLY A 207 -12.76 -11.45 14.49
C GLY A 207 -13.79 -10.99 13.46
N LYS A 208 -13.60 -9.78 12.98
CA LYS A 208 -14.53 -9.08 12.10
C LYS A 208 -13.89 -8.76 10.73
N VAL A 209 -14.74 -8.69 9.72
CA VAL A 209 -14.37 -8.20 8.39
C VAL A 209 -15.04 -6.86 8.15
N PHE A 210 -14.25 -5.83 7.90
CA PHE A 210 -14.72 -4.52 7.51
C PHE A 210 -14.88 -4.48 5.99
N VAL A 211 -16.05 -4.07 5.52
CA VAL A 211 -16.37 -4.13 4.09
C VAL A 211 -17.09 -2.86 3.63
N ASP A 212 -16.68 -2.34 2.48
CA ASP A 212 -17.43 -1.34 1.74
C ASP A 212 -18.73 -1.98 1.19
N ALA A 213 -19.85 -1.60 1.77
CA ALA A 213 -21.16 -2.14 1.41
C ALA A 213 -21.63 -1.74 -0.01
N ASN A 214 -21.00 -0.72 -0.60
CA ASN A 214 -21.26 -0.26 -1.96
C ASN A 214 -20.46 -1.02 -3.02
N ASN A 215 -19.49 -1.85 -2.62
CA ASN A 215 -18.69 -2.64 -3.54
C ASN A 215 -19.36 -3.98 -3.85
N PRO A 216 -19.98 -4.19 -5.04
CA PRO A 216 -20.74 -5.39 -5.34
C PRO A 216 -19.87 -6.64 -5.42
N TYR A 217 -18.61 -6.50 -5.83
CA TYR A 217 -17.68 -7.64 -5.92
C TYR A 217 -17.28 -8.14 -4.53
N LEU A 218 -16.99 -7.22 -3.59
CA LEU A 218 -16.69 -7.60 -2.22
C LEU A 218 -17.92 -8.19 -1.53
N MET A 219 -19.09 -7.55 -1.70
CA MET A 219 -20.35 -8.05 -1.15
C MET A 219 -20.74 -9.43 -1.72
N GLY A 220 -20.29 -9.76 -2.93
CA GLY A 220 -20.49 -11.08 -3.56
C GLY A 220 -19.69 -12.23 -2.90
N ILE A 221 -18.67 -11.94 -2.09
CA ILE A 221 -17.76 -12.94 -1.52
C ILE A 221 -17.72 -12.97 0.03
N VAL A 222 -18.63 -12.24 0.71
CA VAL A 222 -18.64 -12.13 2.19
C VAL A 222 -19.50 -13.17 2.93
N GLN A 223 -20.11 -14.12 2.25
CA GLN A 223 -20.97 -15.12 2.91
C GLN A 223 -20.24 -15.84 4.04
N GLY A 224 -20.91 -15.99 5.18
CA GLY A 224 -20.40 -16.69 6.36
C GLY A 224 -19.35 -15.92 7.16
N LEU A 225 -19.17 -14.63 6.91
CA LEU A 225 -18.28 -13.74 7.66
C LEU A 225 -19.06 -12.85 8.63
N ASP A 226 -18.43 -12.48 9.74
CA ASP A 226 -18.95 -11.50 10.68
C ASP A 226 -18.53 -10.09 10.23
N LEU A 227 -19.48 -9.28 9.76
CA LEU A 227 -19.24 -8.05 9.02
C LEU A 227 -19.44 -6.79 9.86
N VAL A 228 -18.57 -5.82 9.63
CA VAL A 228 -18.76 -4.40 9.95
C VAL A 228 -18.81 -3.64 8.63
N LYS A 229 -19.99 -3.10 8.29
CA LYS A 229 -20.22 -2.44 7.01
C LYS A 229 -19.98 -0.95 7.11
N TYR A 230 -19.29 -0.39 6.14
CA TYR A 230 -19.15 1.04 5.95
C TYR A 230 -19.44 1.41 4.49
N GLY A 231 -19.63 2.69 4.20
CA GLY A 231 -19.85 3.12 2.83
C GLY A 231 -20.58 4.45 2.71
N THR A 232 -21.20 4.67 1.54
CA THR A 232 -22.00 5.88 1.30
C THR A 232 -23.41 5.73 1.88
N PRO A 233 -24.16 6.82 2.14
CA PRO A 233 -25.48 6.77 2.77
C PRO A 233 -26.55 5.98 2.00
N ALA A 234 -26.27 5.57 0.77
CA ALA A 234 -27.21 4.79 -0.04
C ALA A 234 -27.43 3.34 0.45
N SER A 235 -26.63 2.84 1.42
CA SER A 235 -26.74 1.48 1.94
C SER A 235 -27.28 1.50 3.37
N ASP A 236 -28.34 0.73 3.64
CA ASP A 236 -28.88 0.53 4.99
C ASP A 236 -27.96 -0.35 5.84
N GLY A 237 -28.01 -0.16 7.18
CA GLY A 237 -27.27 -0.97 8.15
C GLY A 237 -25.77 -0.75 8.11
N LEU A 238 -25.32 0.45 7.78
CA LEU A 238 -23.91 0.85 7.87
C LEU A 238 -23.53 1.17 9.30
N PHE A 239 -22.44 0.55 9.79
CA PHE A 239 -21.83 0.94 11.07
C PHE A 239 -21.25 2.36 11.00
N VAL A 240 -20.63 2.74 9.83
CA VAL A 240 -20.19 4.09 9.52
C VAL A 240 -20.62 4.45 8.11
N GLY A 241 -21.40 5.50 7.97
CA GLY A 241 -21.79 6.08 6.69
C GLY A 241 -21.15 7.45 6.47
N GLY A 242 -20.83 7.80 5.22
CA GLY A 242 -20.23 9.09 4.92
C GLY A 242 -20.65 9.66 3.57
N LYS A 243 -20.28 10.91 3.32
CA LYS A 243 -20.44 11.61 2.05
C LYS A 243 -19.37 12.64 1.84
N VAL A 244 -19.02 12.89 0.58
CA VAL A 244 -18.14 13.99 0.20
C VAL A 244 -18.90 15.31 0.34
N VAL A 245 -18.27 16.31 0.97
CA VAL A 245 -18.79 17.68 1.06
C VAL A 245 -18.13 18.55 0.00
N SER A 246 -16.79 18.46 -0.13
CA SER A 246 -16.03 19.06 -1.23
C SER A 246 -14.72 18.27 -1.45
N ALA A 247 -14.13 18.37 -2.63
CA ALA A 247 -12.93 17.64 -2.98
C ALA A 247 -11.76 18.53 -3.48
N ALA A 248 -11.95 19.84 -3.51
CA ALA A 248 -10.95 20.76 -4.03
C ALA A 248 -10.60 21.86 -3.02
N PRO A 249 -9.29 22.18 -2.83
CA PRO A 249 -8.15 21.35 -3.25
C PRO A 249 -7.99 20.09 -2.41
N PHE A 250 -8.53 20.06 -1.18
CA PHE A 250 -8.49 18.96 -0.26
C PHE A 250 -9.89 18.37 -0.02
N LEU A 251 -9.93 17.08 0.25
CA LEU A 251 -11.16 16.38 0.61
C LEU A 251 -11.71 16.91 1.92
N ARG A 252 -12.95 17.39 1.88
CA ARG A 252 -13.81 17.64 3.04
C ARG A 252 -14.99 16.69 2.96
N PHE A 253 -15.23 15.95 4.02
CA PHE A 253 -16.28 14.92 4.05
C PHE A 253 -17.05 14.96 5.36
N ALA A 254 -18.25 14.46 5.33
CA ALA A 254 -19.05 14.25 6.52
C ALA A 254 -19.31 12.76 6.71
N TRP A 255 -19.33 12.33 7.98
CA TRP A 255 -19.60 10.95 8.35
C TRP A 255 -20.43 10.86 9.62
N GLN A 256 -21.11 9.74 9.80
CA GLN A 256 -21.83 9.42 11.03
C GLN A 256 -21.71 7.92 11.34
N ARG A 257 -21.72 7.60 12.63
CA ARG A 257 -21.99 6.25 13.11
C ARG A 257 -23.49 6.01 13.01
N GLU A 258 -23.92 4.77 12.83
CA GLU A 258 -25.33 4.37 12.85
C GLU A 258 -26.08 4.96 14.06
N GLY A 259 -27.13 5.73 13.80
CA GLY A 259 -27.93 6.43 14.82
C GLY A 259 -27.22 7.61 15.52
N GLY A 260 -26.01 7.98 15.09
CA GLY A 260 -25.23 9.08 15.67
C GLY A 260 -25.39 10.41 14.93
N GLU A 261 -24.69 11.43 15.42
CA GLU A 261 -24.63 12.75 14.78
C GLU A 261 -23.64 12.77 13.61
N TRP A 262 -23.84 13.71 12.67
CA TRP A 262 -22.91 13.98 11.59
C TRP A 262 -21.68 14.71 12.09
N ASN A 263 -20.51 14.18 11.75
CA ASN A 263 -19.21 14.79 11.96
C ASN A 263 -18.68 15.27 10.61
N GLU A 264 -18.09 16.44 10.56
CA GLU A 264 -17.47 16.98 9.36
C GLU A 264 -15.95 17.15 9.58
N VAL A 265 -15.15 16.71 8.61
CA VAL A 265 -13.69 16.72 8.69
C VAL A 265 -13.12 17.35 7.42
N GLN A 266 -12.26 18.34 7.58
CA GLN A 266 -11.39 18.87 6.54
C GLN A 266 -10.05 18.13 6.63
N THR A 267 -9.58 17.59 5.52
CA THR A 267 -8.33 16.81 5.45
C THR A 267 -7.25 17.52 4.63
N HIS A 268 -6.08 16.92 4.56
CA HIS A 268 -4.98 17.31 3.66
C HIS A 268 -4.78 16.34 2.50
N LEU A 269 -5.75 15.45 2.26
CA LEU A 269 -5.73 14.53 1.13
C LEU A 269 -6.49 15.10 -0.07
N VAL A 270 -5.93 14.91 -1.25
CA VAL A 270 -6.60 15.22 -2.52
C VAL A 270 -7.42 14.02 -2.99
N GLY A 271 -8.62 14.29 -3.52
CA GLY A 271 -9.43 13.30 -4.21
C GLY A 271 -10.59 12.72 -3.40
N ALA A 272 -11.79 12.87 -3.97
CA ALA A 272 -13.05 12.36 -3.42
C ALA A 272 -13.03 10.84 -3.13
N TYR A 273 -12.27 10.08 -3.91
CA TYR A 273 -12.11 8.63 -3.76
C TYR A 273 -11.49 8.21 -2.42
N ASN A 274 -10.81 9.12 -1.71
CA ASN A 274 -10.26 8.84 -0.39
C ASN A 274 -11.32 8.78 0.71
N VAL A 275 -12.57 9.19 0.46
CA VAL A 275 -13.64 9.10 1.47
C VAL A 275 -13.81 7.66 1.98
N LEU A 276 -13.76 6.66 1.10
CA LEU A 276 -13.88 5.26 1.51
C LEU A 276 -12.68 4.79 2.36
N ASN A 277 -11.47 5.28 2.07
CA ASN A 277 -10.29 5.02 2.89
C ASN A 277 -10.44 5.63 4.31
N MET A 278 -11.02 6.85 4.39
CA MET A 278 -11.35 7.50 5.67
C MET A 278 -12.40 6.71 6.46
N LEU A 279 -13.52 6.34 5.81
CA LEU A 279 -14.59 5.59 6.45
C LEU A 279 -14.13 4.23 6.96
N ALA A 280 -13.25 3.54 6.22
CA ALA A 280 -12.61 2.31 6.67
C ALA A 280 -11.77 2.52 7.95
N ALA A 281 -10.94 3.56 7.98
CA ALA A 281 -10.12 3.89 9.15
C ALA A 281 -10.98 4.26 10.37
N ILE A 282 -12.01 5.09 10.18
CA ILE A 282 -12.99 5.45 11.21
C ILE A 282 -13.69 4.18 11.75
N SER A 283 -14.15 3.31 10.85
CA SER A 283 -14.89 2.10 11.24
C SER A 283 -14.06 1.20 12.14
N VAL A 284 -12.80 0.96 11.79
CA VAL A 284 -11.89 0.16 12.62
C VAL A 284 -11.57 0.89 13.93
N GLY A 285 -11.32 2.20 13.90
CA GLY A 285 -11.06 3.00 15.09
C GLY A 285 -12.21 2.95 16.08
N LEU A 286 -13.44 3.26 15.65
CA LEU A 286 -14.65 3.21 16.49
C LEU A 286 -14.93 1.81 17.02
N TYR A 287 -14.72 0.78 16.21
CA TYR A 287 -14.88 -0.61 16.63
C TYR A 287 -13.91 -0.98 17.76
N LEU A 288 -12.68 -0.45 17.71
CA LEU A 288 -11.67 -0.62 18.75
C LEU A 288 -11.78 0.40 19.89
N GLY A 289 -12.79 1.26 19.85
CA GLY A 289 -13.13 2.19 20.95
C GLY A 289 -12.37 3.51 20.92
N VAL A 290 -11.82 3.92 19.77
CA VAL A 290 -11.42 5.32 19.50
C VAL A 290 -12.71 6.15 19.44
N SER A 291 -12.72 7.33 20.04
CA SER A 291 -13.89 8.23 19.99
C SER A 291 -14.02 8.94 18.64
N ALA A 292 -15.18 9.52 18.38
CA ALA A 292 -15.41 10.32 17.16
C ALA A 292 -14.44 11.52 17.10
N ASP A 293 -14.26 12.23 18.21
CA ASP A 293 -13.36 13.40 18.27
C ASP A 293 -11.90 13.02 18.02
N GLU A 294 -11.44 11.91 18.56
CA GLU A 294 -10.09 11.39 18.31
C GLU A 294 -9.93 11.02 16.83
N ALA A 295 -10.89 10.32 16.23
CA ALA A 295 -10.86 9.96 14.81
C ALA A 295 -10.87 11.21 13.91
N ASN A 296 -11.72 12.21 14.22
CA ASN A 296 -11.77 13.48 13.49
C ASN A 296 -10.43 14.22 13.56
N ARG A 297 -9.85 14.32 14.74
CA ARG A 297 -8.56 14.99 14.97
C ARG A 297 -7.42 14.29 14.21
N ALA A 298 -7.36 12.98 14.27
CA ALA A 298 -6.36 12.19 13.54
C ALA A 298 -6.42 12.43 12.03
N LEU A 299 -7.63 12.37 11.46
CA LEU A 299 -7.82 12.53 10.01
C LEU A 299 -7.63 13.97 9.54
N ALA A 300 -7.98 14.96 10.36
CA ALA A 300 -7.73 16.37 10.06
C ALA A 300 -6.23 16.72 10.09
N ASN A 301 -5.45 16.06 10.96
CA ASN A 301 -4.01 16.32 11.10
C ASN A 301 -3.14 15.44 10.18
N TYR A 302 -3.70 14.40 9.57
CA TYR A 302 -2.93 13.52 8.69
C TYR A 302 -2.49 14.24 7.41
N VAL A 303 -1.17 14.33 7.20
CA VAL A 303 -0.55 14.89 5.99
C VAL A 303 0.14 13.75 5.24
N PRO A 304 -0.24 13.44 3.99
CA PRO A 304 0.43 12.41 3.19
C PRO A 304 1.87 12.83 2.85
N SER A 305 2.80 11.87 2.88
CA SER A 305 4.23 12.09 2.58
C SER A 305 4.84 11.03 1.66
N ASN A 306 4.00 10.32 0.92
CA ASN A 306 4.38 9.09 0.20
C ASN A 306 4.03 9.12 -1.30
N ASN A 307 3.93 10.29 -1.88
CA ASN A 307 3.53 10.51 -3.29
C ASN A 307 2.19 9.84 -3.65
N ARG A 308 1.22 9.88 -2.71
CA ARG A 308 -0.13 9.35 -2.91
C ARG A 308 -1.15 10.40 -2.51
N SER A 309 -1.91 10.90 -3.47
CA SER A 309 -2.93 11.93 -3.25
C SER A 309 -2.41 13.15 -2.46
N GLN A 310 -1.14 13.48 -2.64
CA GLN A 310 -0.42 14.52 -1.94
C GLN A 310 -0.45 15.81 -2.77
N LEU A 311 -0.81 16.93 -2.15
CA LEU A 311 -0.66 18.25 -2.75
C LEU A 311 0.68 18.86 -2.32
N GLU A 312 1.51 19.21 -3.28
CA GLU A 312 2.77 19.93 -3.08
C GLU A 312 2.67 21.32 -3.73
N GLU A 313 3.04 22.35 -3.01
CA GLU A 313 3.17 23.68 -3.56
C GLU A 313 4.65 23.94 -3.89
N THR A 314 4.93 24.20 -5.14
CA THR A 314 6.26 24.61 -5.62
C THR A 314 6.30 26.13 -5.82
N ALA A 315 7.44 26.66 -6.24
CA ALA A 315 7.57 28.08 -6.56
C ALA A 315 6.64 28.51 -7.72
N HIS A 316 6.25 27.60 -8.58
CA HIS A 316 5.55 27.89 -9.84
C HIS A 316 4.16 27.26 -9.93
N ASN A 317 3.93 26.10 -9.28
CA ASN A 317 2.76 25.25 -9.52
C ASN A 317 2.23 24.60 -8.24
N LYS A 318 1.03 24.01 -8.34
CA LYS A 318 0.45 23.11 -7.33
C LYS A 318 0.39 21.71 -7.91
N LEU A 319 1.19 20.79 -7.35
CA LEU A 319 1.35 19.44 -7.85
C LEU A 319 0.48 18.46 -7.06
N ILE A 320 -0.35 17.70 -7.75
CA ILE A 320 -1.04 16.54 -7.18
C ILE A 320 -0.14 15.34 -7.46
N MET A 321 0.73 15.03 -6.48
CA MET A 321 1.68 13.93 -6.58
C MET A 321 0.99 12.59 -6.29
N ASP A 322 0.88 11.75 -7.30
CA ASP A 322 0.34 10.38 -7.23
C ASP A 322 1.18 9.42 -8.09
N ALA A 323 2.51 9.53 -7.96
CA ALA A 323 3.51 8.88 -8.82
C ALA A 323 4.10 7.60 -8.23
N TYR A 324 3.48 7.02 -7.19
CA TYR A 324 3.94 5.76 -6.60
C TYR A 324 3.58 4.54 -7.46
N ASN A 325 2.34 4.45 -7.95
CA ASN A 325 1.89 3.39 -8.86
C ASN A 325 0.68 3.85 -9.69
N ALA A 326 0.51 3.22 -10.86
CA ALA A 326 -0.63 3.48 -11.73
C ALA A 326 -1.19 2.18 -12.30
N ASN A 327 -2.51 2.13 -12.39
CA ASN A 327 -3.28 1.12 -13.12
C ASN A 327 -4.51 1.80 -13.74
N PRO A 328 -5.24 1.15 -14.68
CA PRO A 328 -6.36 1.78 -15.38
C PRO A 328 -7.41 2.38 -14.45
N THR A 329 -7.77 1.66 -13.38
CA THR A 329 -8.77 2.12 -12.41
C THR A 329 -8.28 3.37 -11.67
N SER A 330 -7.07 3.36 -11.11
CA SER A 330 -6.55 4.48 -10.35
C SER A 330 -6.24 5.71 -11.22
N MET A 331 -5.81 5.49 -12.47
CA MET A 331 -5.57 6.55 -13.44
C MET A 331 -6.88 7.26 -13.79
N SER A 332 -7.91 6.48 -14.14
CA SER A 332 -9.24 7.01 -14.49
C SER A 332 -9.84 7.83 -13.35
N VAL A 333 -9.78 7.33 -12.13
CA VAL A 333 -10.32 8.01 -10.94
C VAL A 333 -9.57 9.31 -10.65
N ALA A 334 -8.23 9.33 -10.75
CA ALA A 334 -7.44 10.54 -10.53
C ALA A 334 -7.71 11.62 -11.60
N LEU A 335 -7.89 11.21 -12.85
CA LEU A 335 -8.24 12.11 -13.95
C LEU A 335 -9.63 12.73 -13.78
N ASN A 336 -10.64 11.94 -13.42
CA ASN A 336 -11.97 12.45 -13.14
C ASN A 336 -11.92 13.45 -11.97
N ASN A 337 -11.18 13.12 -10.90
CA ASN A 337 -11.03 14.04 -9.78
C ASN A 337 -10.39 15.36 -10.20
N LEU A 338 -9.31 15.36 -11.00
CA LEU A 338 -8.69 16.59 -11.52
C LEU A 338 -9.69 17.38 -12.37
N ASN A 339 -10.46 16.70 -13.23
CA ASN A 339 -11.47 17.33 -14.05
C ASN A 339 -12.56 18.04 -13.23
N ASP A 340 -13.00 17.39 -12.16
CA ASP A 340 -14.11 17.86 -11.32
C ASP A 340 -13.67 18.92 -10.29
N MET A 341 -12.35 19.12 -10.10
CA MET A 341 -11.85 20.17 -9.24
C MET A 341 -12.20 21.55 -9.81
N GLU A 342 -12.78 22.42 -8.99
CA GLU A 342 -13.03 23.83 -9.32
C GLU A 342 -11.78 24.69 -9.12
N VAL A 343 -10.76 24.46 -9.98
CA VAL A 343 -9.47 25.16 -9.96
C VAL A 343 -9.09 25.60 -11.36
N PRO A 344 -8.34 26.73 -11.51
CA PRO A 344 -7.88 27.19 -12.82
C PRO A 344 -6.71 26.35 -13.34
N HIS A 345 -6.48 26.37 -14.63
CA HIS A 345 -5.27 25.91 -15.32
C HIS A 345 -4.85 24.48 -14.94
N LYS A 346 -5.67 23.51 -15.36
CA LYS A 346 -5.47 22.09 -15.09
C LYS A 346 -4.53 21.43 -16.10
N MET A 347 -3.55 20.70 -15.62
CA MET A 347 -2.61 19.94 -16.45
C MET A 347 -2.45 18.50 -15.91
N ALA A 348 -2.18 17.56 -16.79
CA ALA A 348 -1.84 16.20 -16.42
C ALA A 348 -0.52 15.77 -17.04
N ILE A 349 0.39 15.18 -16.24
CA ILE A 349 1.61 14.49 -16.68
C ILE A 349 1.46 13.03 -16.27
N LEU A 350 1.24 12.16 -17.27
CA LEU A 350 0.89 10.78 -17.05
C LEU A 350 1.98 9.85 -17.57
N GLY A 351 2.50 9.00 -16.70
CA GLY A 351 3.44 7.93 -17.04
C GLY A 351 2.76 6.60 -17.30
N ASP A 352 3.45 5.73 -18.01
CA ASP A 352 2.96 4.40 -18.33
C ASP A 352 2.46 3.63 -17.10
N MET A 353 1.44 2.81 -17.33
CA MET A 353 0.91 1.84 -16.40
C MET A 353 1.59 0.49 -16.66
N LEU A 354 2.50 0.10 -15.78
CA LEU A 354 3.24 -1.16 -15.90
C LEU A 354 2.41 -2.37 -15.42
N GLU A 355 2.90 -3.58 -15.69
CA GLU A 355 2.34 -4.87 -15.24
C GLU A 355 0.94 -5.21 -15.81
N LEU A 356 0.57 -4.62 -16.92
CA LEU A 356 -0.70 -4.89 -17.60
C LEU A 356 -0.62 -6.05 -18.60
N GLY A 357 0.60 -6.48 -18.98
CA GLY A 357 0.79 -7.56 -19.95
C GLY A 357 0.07 -7.28 -21.28
N ALA A 358 -0.67 -8.23 -21.80
CA ALA A 358 -1.40 -8.12 -23.07
C ALA A 358 -2.48 -7.02 -23.09
N ALA A 359 -2.98 -6.59 -21.92
CA ALA A 359 -3.98 -5.53 -21.83
C ALA A 359 -3.38 -4.11 -21.92
N SER A 360 -2.04 -3.96 -21.98
CA SER A 360 -1.35 -2.66 -21.91
C SER A 360 -1.82 -1.71 -23.01
N ALA A 361 -1.81 -2.12 -24.26
CA ALA A 361 -2.15 -1.27 -25.39
C ALA A 361 -3.59 -0.74 -25.32
N GLU A 362 -4.54 -1.62 -24.99
CA GLU A 362 -5.96 -1.26 -24.87
C GLU A 362 -6.19 -0.32 -23.67
N ALA A 363 -5.56 -0.61 -22.53
CA ALA A 363 -5.69 0.20 -21.33
C ALA A 363 -5.13 1.62 -21.51
N HIS A 364 -3.95 1.78 -22.14
CA HIS A 364 -3.38 3.09 -22.42
C HIS A 364 -4.22 3.88 -23.43
N GLN A 365 -4.74 3.21 -24.46
CA GLN A 365 -5.65 3.83 -25.43
C GLN A 365 -6.96 4.29 -24.77
N ALA A 366 -7.54 3.50 -23.86
CA ALA A 366 -8.74 3.88 -23.12
C ALA A 366 -8.52 5.13 -22.24
N ILE A 367 -7.36 5.27 -21.59
CA ILE A 367 -7.00 6.49 -20.85
C ILE A 367 -6.91 7.71 -21.78
N VAL A 368 -6.31 7.56 -22.96
CA VAL A 368 -6.24 8.64 -23.96
C VAL A 368 -7.64 9.05 -24.43
N GLU A 369 -8.54 8.10 -24.66
CA GLU A 369 -9.92 8.37 -25.03
C GLU A 369 -10.71 9.06 -23.88
N GLN A 370 -10.44 8.70 -22.64
CA GLN A 370 -10.98 9.43 -21.49
C GLN A 370 -10.47 10.87 -21.47
N LEU A 371 -9.16 11.09 -21.58
CA LEU A 371 -8.54 12.42 -21.61
C LEU A 371 -9.15 13.34 -22.67
N SER A 372 -9.50 12.82 -23.85
CA SER A 372 -10.11 13.61 -24.92
C SER A 372 -11.51 14.14 -24.59
N ARG A 373 -12.15 13.64 -23.51
CA ARG A 373 -13.47 14.06 -23.03
C ARG A 373 -13.40 14.98 -21.80
N LEU A 374 -12.21 15.18 -21.25
CA LEU A 374 -11.98 16.00 -20.06
C LEU A 374 -11.58 17.42 -20.44
N SER A 375 -11.87 18.38 -19.56
CA SER A 375 -11.54 19.78 -19.73
C SER A 375 -10.20 20.10 -19.04
N LEU A 376 -9.10 19.65 -19.66
CA LEU A 376 -7.74 19.93 -19.21
C LEU A 376 -7.04 20.84 -20.21
N ASP A 377 -6.27 21.84 -19.73
CA ASP A 377 -5.58 22.78 -20.60
C ASP A 377 -4.38 22.15 -21.32
N GLU A 378 -3.71 21.19 -20.65
CA GLU A 378 -2.54 20.52 -21.20
C GLU A 378 -2.39 19.09 -20.68
N VAL A 379 -1.91 18.21 -21.56
CA VAL A 379 -1.67 16.79 -21.21
C VAL A 379 -0.32 16.37 -21.80
N TRP A 380 0.55 15.83 -20.95
CA TRP A 380 1.82 15.20 -21.31
C TRP A 380 1.76 13.71 -20.99
N LEU A 381 2.16 12.89 -21.95
CA LEU A 381 2.18 11.44 -21.84
C LEU A 381 3.62 10.95 -21.89
N VAL A 382 4.02 10.11 -20.94
CA VAL A 382 5.43 9.74 -20.72
C VAL A 382 5.57 8.21 -20.72
N GLY A 383 6.41 7.71 -21.63
CA GLY A 383 6.77 6.31 -21.70
C GLY A 383 6.41 5.63 -23.02
N PRO A 384 7.01 4.45 -23.28
CA PRO A 384 6.88 3.74 -24.55
C PRO A 384 5.46 3.22 -24.83
N GLU A 385 4.66 2.92 -23.81
CA GLU A 385 3.29 2.44 -24.03
C GLU A 385 2.36 3.59 -24.43
N PHE A 386 2.43 4.74 -23.75
CA PHE A 386 1.71 5.94 -24.20
C PHE A 386 2.20 6.44 -25.57
N ALA A 387 3.48 6.29 -25.88
CA ALA A 387 4.03 6.67 -27.19
C ALA A 387 3.31 5.96 -28.36
N ARG A 388 2.86 4.72 -28.14
CA ARG A 388 2.14 3.90 -29.14
C ARG A 388 0.66 4.27 -29.31
N THR A 389 0.08 5.03 -28.39
CA THR A 389 -1.35 5.42 -28.45
C THR A 389 -1.64 6.38 -29.59
N ARG A 390 -2.89 6.44 -30.02
CA ARG A 390 -3.34 7.38 -31.07
C ARG A 390 -4.01 8.60 -30.45
N CYS A 391 -3.30 9.73 -30.45
CA CYS A 391 -3.82 11.01 -29.93
C CYS A 391 -2.97 12.18 -30.40
N ALA A 392 -3.47 13.40 -30.16
CA ALA A 392 -2.77 14.66 -30.41
C ALA A 392 -2.00 15.19 -29.19
N PHE A 393 -2.07 14.54 -28.04
CA PHE A 393 -1.38 14.96 -26.83
C PHE A 393 0.14 14.86 -27.00
N ARG A 394 0.86 15.73 -26.29
CA ARG A 394 2.32 15.72 -26.30
C ARG A 394 2.85 14.45 -25.65
N LYS A 395 3.86 13.85 -26.27
CA LYS A 395 4.45 12.58 -25.84
C LYS A 395 5.94 12.73 -25.60
N PHE A 396 6.43 12.02 -24.60
CA PHE A 396 7.83 11.92 -24.20
C PHE A 396 8.19 10.45 -24.02
N ASN A 397 9.39 10.06 -24.40
CA ASN A 397 9.84 8.67 -24.27
C ASN A 397 10.09 8.28 -22.81
N ASP A 398 10.58 9.22 -22.01
CA ASP A 398 10.92 9.02 -20.60
C ASP A 398 10.84 10.33 -19.79
N VAL A 399 11.13 10.23 -18.50
CA VAL A 399 11.12 11.38 -17.58
C VAL A 399 12.24 12.39 -17.88
N ASP A 400 13.36 11.95 -18.41
CA ASP A 400 14.52 12.82 -18.67
C ASP A 400 14.21 13.79 -19.84
N GLU A 401 13.45 13.36 -20.85
CA GLU A 401 12.92 14.24 -21.89
C GLU A 401 11.93 15.29 -21.31
N VAL A 402 11.09 14.89 -20.34
CA VAL A 402 10.21 15.84 -19.65
C VAL A 402 11.02 16.86 -18.88
N MET A 403 12.04 16.43 -18.12
CA MET A 403 12.92 17.33 -17.37
C MET A 403 13.65 18.32 -18.29
N ALA A 404 14.15 17.87 -19.43
CA ALA A 404 14.77 18.74 -20.44
C ALA A 404 13.78 19.78 -20.99
N GLN A 405 12.52 19.40 -21.22
CA GLN A 405 11.47 20.33 -21.62
C GLN A 405 11.18 21.37 -20.54
N LEU A 406 11.09 20.95 -19.26
CA LEU A 406 10.83 21.85 -18.14
C LEU A 406 11.96 22.87 -17.92
N GLN A 407 13.21 22.49 -18.16
CA GLN A 407 14.35 23.41 -18.13
C GLN A 407 14.26 24.52 -19.20
N ASN A 408 13.66 24.21 -20.36
CA ASN A 408 13.48 25.17 -21.42
C ASN A 408 12.23 26.04 -21.22
N GLN A 409 11.16 25.44 -20.75
CA GLN A 409 9.87 26.09 -20.55
C GLN A 409 9.08 25.36 -19.46
N CYS A 410 9.12 25.88 -18.24
CA CYS A 410 8.31 25.40 -17.14
C CYS A 410 6.89 26.00 -17.23
N PRO A 411 5.82 25.19 -17.08
CA PRO A 411 4.48 25.73 -16.90
C PRO A 411 4.38 26.48 -15.57
N GLU A 412 3.57 27.53 -15.51
CA GLU A 412 3.38 28.33 -14.30
C GLU A 412 1.89 28.48 -13.96
N GLY A 413 1.58 28.62 -12.66
CA GLY A 413 0.25 28.89 -12.15
C GLY A 413 -0.75 27.73 -12.33
N ARG A 414 -0.28 26.49 -12.47
CA ARG A 414 -1.12 25.35 -12.81
C ARG A 414 -1.35 24.39 -11.63
N TYR A 415 -2.49 23.72 -11.66
CA TYR A 415 -2.72 22.47 -10.91
C TYR A 415 -2.32 21.31 -11.81
N ILE A 416 -1.27 20.57 -11.43
CA ILE A 416 -0.66 19.52 -12.24
C ILE A 416 -0.83 18.17 -11.55
N LEU A 417 -1.60 17.26 -12.15
CA LEU A 417 -1.61 15.85 -11.74
C LEU A 417 -0.37 15.15 -12.32
N VAL A 418 0.49 14.63 -11.43
CA VAL A 418 1.65 13.80 -11.80
C VAL A 418 1.36 12.37 -11.38
N LYS A 419 1.08 11.47 -12.35
CA LYS A 419 0.71 10.09 -12.06
C LYS A 419 1.32 9.11 -13.06
N GLY A 420 1.90 8.02 -12.54
CA GLY A 420 2.49 6.94 -13.34
C GLY A 420 2.96 5.80 -12.46
N SER A 421 3.37 4.70 -13.06
CA SER A 421 4.04 3.62 -12.34
C SER A 421 5.42 4.06 -11.84
N HIS A 422 5.83 3.58 -10.69
CA HIS A 422 7.11 3.96 -10.05
C HIS A 422 8.32 3.82 -11.00
N GLY A 423 8.33 2.80 -11.84
CA GLY A 423 9.41 2.58 -12.82
C GLY A 423 9.59 3.71 -13.85
N ILE A 424 8.59 4.57 -14.05
CA ILE A 424 8.67 5.74 -14.94
C ILE A 424 9.38 6.92 -14.26
N ARG A 425 9.49 6.92 -12.93
CA ARG A 425 10.24 7.89 -12.12
C ARG A 425 9.71 9.33 -12.20
N LEU A 426 8.39 9.52 -12.38
CA LEU A 426 7.79 10.86 -12.42
C LEU A 426 7.91 11.62 -11.08
N ASP A 427 8.24 10.95 -9.98
CA ASP A 427 8.57 11.54 -8.70
C ASP A 427 9.72 12.58 -8.78
N LYS A 428 10.63 12.45 -9.75
CA LYS A 428 11.70 13.42 -10.00
C LYS A 428 11.19 14.80 -10.42
N LEU A 429 9.98 14.89 -10.99
CA LEU A 429 9.45 16.13 -11.56
C LEU A 429 9.09 17.16 -10.49
N SER A 430 8.85 16.77 -9.25
CA SER A 430 8.54 17.70 -8.14
C SER A 430 9.63 18.78 -7.94
N GLN A 431 10.86 18.47 -8.27
CA GLN A 431 11.99 19.40 -8.14
C GLN A 431 12.15 20.36 -9.35
N CYS A 432 11.42 20.10 -10.45
CA CYS A 432 11.55 20.84 -11.70
C CYS A 432 10.28 21.63 -12.08
N LEU A 433 9.16 21.39 -11.43
CA LEU A 433 7.83 22.00 -11.61
C LEU A 433 7.54 23.04 -10.53
#